data_c7d4110043ae76b592e63983a71af460
#
_entry.id   c7d4110043ae76b592e63983a71af460
#
_cell.length_a   1.000
_cell.length_b   1.000
_cell.length_c   1.000
_cell.angle_alpha   90.00
_cell.angle_beta   90.00
_cell.angle_gamma   90.00
#
_symmetry.space_group_name_H-M   'P 1'
#
loop_
_entity.id
_entity.type
_entity.pdbx_description
1 polymer ?
#
loop_
_entity_poly.entity_id
_entity_poly.type
_entity_poly.pdbx_seq_one_letter_code
_entity_poly.pdbx_strand_id
1 'polypeptide(L)'
;MLEIRKTKHDLKHKLTYMLELSKNKEYEKLETYIEEMADLKSWDGLAVANTEHSFIDALINSKYVTAQKYGIKLQTKLDIPYDLPFDNADLCVILGNALDNAIEANQVSGIEDAYIDLKMKYDGGNLVIFLENTFDGIVKKDSNGKLLTGKKDKESHGIGLSSIEIC
;
A
#
# COMPACT_ATOMS: atom_id res chain seq x y z
N MET A 1 0.20 -22.76 13.98
CA MET A 1 0.99 -22.07 15.06
C MET A 1 2.50 -22.08 14.85
N LEU A 2 3.09 -23.15 14.36
CA LEU A 2 4.55 -23.23 14.05
C LEU A 2 4.99 -22.33 12.90
N GLU A 3 4.20 -22.21 11.86
CA GLU A 3 4.50 -21.42 10.65
C GLU A 3 4.59 -19.92 10.91
N ILE A 4 3.67 -19.37 11.70
CA ILE A 4 3.67 -17.95 12.11
C ILE A 4 4.92 -17.62 12.94
N ARG A 5 5.37 -18.53 13.80
CA ARG A 5 6.60 -18.34 14.59
C ARG A 5 7.85 -18.33 13.70
N LYS A 6 7.90 -19.20 12.70
CA LYS A 6 9.01 -19.26 11.75
C LYS A 6 9.06 -17.97 10.92
N THR A 7 7.94 -17.52 10.38
CA THR A 7 7.85 -16.28 9.61
C THR A 7 8.27 -15.05 10.43
N LYS A 8 7.82 -14.97 11.69
CA LYS A 8 8.22 -13.87 12.59
C LYS A 8 9.73 -13.89 12.91
N HIS A 9 10.31 -15.08 13.09
CA HIS A 9 11.74 -15.26 13.34
C HIS A 9 12.56 -14.85 12.11
N ASP A 10 12.16 -15.29 10.92
CA ASP A 10 12.83 -14.96 9.66
C ASP A 10 12.75 -13.45 9.37
N LEU A 11 11.60 -12.82 9.61
CA LEU A 11 11.45 -11.36 9.50
C LEU A 11 12.39 -10.64 10.46
N LYS A 12 12.50 -11.08 11.72
CA LYS A 12 13.43 -10.50 12.70
C LYS A 12 14.86 -10.53 12.20
N HIS A 13 15.32 -11.65 11.64
CA HIS A 13 16.69 -11.77 11.11
C HIS A 13 16.93 -10.81 9.95
N LYS A 14 15.98 -10.70 9.01
CA LYS A 14 16.05 -9.77 7.90
C LYS A 14 16.16 -8.33 8.36
N LEU A 15 15.31 -7.91 9.31
CA LEU A 15 15.35 -6.56 9.90
C LEU A 15 16.66 -6.30 10.67
N THR A 16 17.20 -7.30 11.38
CA THR A 16 18.47 -7.17 12.08
C THR A 16 19.61 -6.94 11.09
N TYR A 17 19.64 -7.68 9.98
CA TYR A 17 20.65 -7.52 8.94
C TYR A 17 20.59 -6.12 8.28
N MET A 18 19.40 -5.65 7.95
CA MET A 18 19.21 -4.27 7.45
C MET A 18 19.73 -3.23 8.44
N LEU A 19 19.46 -3.41 9.74
CA LEU A 19 19.93 -2.50 10.78
C LEU A 19 21.46 -2.49 10.88
N GLU A 20 22.12 -3.64 10.74
CA GLU A 20 23.59 -3.75 10.74
C GLU A 20 24.18 -3.02 9.54
N LEU A 21 23.65 -3.23 8.32
CA LEU A 21 24.08 -2.53 7.13
C LEU A 21 23.93 -1.00 7.28
N SER A 22 22.81 -0.56 7.83
CA SER A 22 22.56 0.86 8.11
C SER A 22 23.55 1.45 9.10
N LYS A 23 23.81 0.76 10.23
CA LYS A 23 24.79 1.20 11.25
C LYS A 23 26.21 1.27 10.71
N ASN A 24 26.57 0.35 9.83
CA ASN A 24 27.86 0.31 9.18
C ASN A 24 27.98 1.29 8.00
N LYS A 25 26.89 2.03 7.67
CA LYS A 25 26.81 2.96 6.55
C LYS A 25 27.04 2.28 5.19
N GLU A 26 26.75 0.98 5.09
CA GLU A 26 26.83 0.19 3.86
C GLU A 26 25.54 0.33 3.05
N TYR A 27 25.23 1.58 2.64
CA TYR A 27 23.92 1.92 2.05
C TYR A 27 23.66 1.23 0.71
N GLU A 28 24.68 1.08 -0.14
CA GLU A 28 24.54 0.37 -1.41
C GLU A 28 24.14 -1.11 -1.24
N LYS A 29 24.74 -1.78 -0.24
CA LYS A 29 24.36 -3.17 0.09
C LYS A 29 22.98 -3.25 0.71
N LEU A 30 22.61 -2.27 1.54
CA LEU A 30 21.28 -2.19 2.13
C LEU A 30 20.21 -2.02 1.05
N GLU A 31 20.44 -1.12 0.10
CA GLU A 31 19.56 -0.86 -1.04
C GLU A 31 19.38 -2.13 -1.88
N THR A 32 20.48 -2.75 -2.32
CA THR A 32 20.44 -4.02 -3.07
C THR A 32 19.66 -5.11 -2.33
N TYR A 33 19.88 -5.24 -1.01
CA TYR A 33 19.20 -6.26 -0.21
C TYR A 33 17.69 -5.99 -0.09
N ILE A 34 17.28 -4.73 0.05
CA ILE A 34 15.87 -4.32 0.08
C ILE A 34 15.21 -4.57 -1.28
N GLU A 35 15.86 -4.20 -2.37
CA GLU A 35 15.38 -4.43 -3.74
C GLU A 35 15.15 -5.92 -4.03
N GLU A 36 16.10 -6.78 -3.64
CA GLU A 36 15.99 -8.22 -3.78
C GLU A 36 14.83 -8.80 -2.95
N MET A 37 14.69 -8.35 -1.70
CA MET A 37 13.64 -8.82 -0.81
C MET A 37 12.23 -8.44 -1.26
N ALA A 38 12.08 -7.26 -1.82
CA ALA A 38 10.80 -6.70 -2.22
C ALA A 38 10.47 -6.95 -3.70
N ASP A 39 11.37 -7.65 -4.45
CA ASP A 39 11.26 -7.86 -5.91
C ASP A 39 11.12 -6.55 -6.69
N LEU A 40 11.86 -5.51 -6.24
CA LEU A 40 11.74 -4.13 -6.73
C LEU A 40 12.57 -3.83 -8.00
N LYS A 41 13.14 -4.81 -8.66
CA LYS A 41 14.01 -4.64 -9.83
C LYS A 41 13.41 -3.88 -11.03
N SER A 42 12.17 -3.41 -10.92
CA SER A 42 11.45 -2.69 -11.97
C SER A 42 11.14 -1.21 -11.65
N TRP A 43 11.84 -0.60 -10.69
CA TRP A 43 11.54 0.77 -10.22
C TRP A 43 12.16 1.90 -11.05
N ASP A 44 12.80 1.60 -12.19
CA ASP A 44 13.44 2.60 -13.02
C ASP A 44 12.41 3.59 -13.62
N GLY A 45 12.26 4.74 -12.97
CA GLY A 45 11.84 5.98 -13.64
C GLY A 45 10.35 6.32 -13.66
N LEU A 46 9.45 5.56 -13.03
CA LEU A 46 8.00 5.81 -13.07
C LEU A 46 7.48 6.37 -11.74
N ALA A 47 7.69 7.65 -11.47
CA ALA A 47 7.07 8.34 -10.34
C ALA A 47 5.73 8.96 -10.78
N VAL A 48 4.63 8.58 -10.12
CA VAL A 48 3.29 9.17 -10.29
C VAL A 48 2.97 10.14 -9.14
N ALA A 49 3.69 10.03 -8.03
CA ALA A 49 3.63 10.91 -6.88
C ALA A 49 4.97 11.64 -6.70
N ASN A 50 4.89 12.96 -6.53
CA ASN A 50 6.01 13.85 -6.25
C ASN A 50 5.49 15.04 -5.44
N THR A 51 5.20 14.81 -4.16
CA THR A 51 4.63 15.80 -3.24
C THR A 51 5.69 16.38 -2.30
N GLU A 52 6.95 15.94 -2.43
CA GLU A 52 8.03 16.20 -1.49
C GLU A 52 7.86 15.51 -0.12
N HIS A 53 6.73 14.84 0.13
CA HIS A 53 6.54 13.97 1.29
C HIS A 53 7.07 12.57 0.97
N SER A 54 8.36 12.35 1.22
CA SER A 54 9.12 11.18 0.75
C SER A 54 8.47 9.83 1.06
N PHE A 55 7.82 9.72 2.21
CA PHE A 55 7.16 8.48 2.62
C PHE A 55 5.90 8.18 1.79
N ILE A 56 5.02 9.18 1.59
CA ILE A 56 3.80 9.04 0.78
C ILE A 56 4.16 8.79 -0.68
N ASP A 57 5.14 9.52 -1.20
CA ASP A 57 5.61 9.36 -2.57
C ASP A 57 6.16 7.94 -2.81
N ALA A 58 7.00 7.43 -1.90
CA ALA A 58 7.50 6.06 -1.98
C ALA A 58 6.38 5.01 -1.95
N LEU A 59 5.40 5.17 -1.04
CA LEU A 59 4.28 4.25 -0.92
C LEU A 59 3.42 4.24 -2.19
N ILE A 60 3.00 5.42 -2.68
CA ILE A 60 2.14 5.54 -3.86
C ILE A 60 2.89 5.04 -5.11
N ASN A 61 4.16 5.40 -5.29
CA ASN A 61 4.96 4.96 -6.42
C ASN A 61 5.15 3.43 -6.43
N SER A 62 5.33 2.81 -5.25
CA SER A 62 5.33 1.34 -5.10
C SER A 62 4.02 0.71 -5.59
N LYS A 63 2.88 1.26 -5.19
CA LYS A 63 1.57 0.78 -5.61
C LYS A 63 1.29 1.04 -7.09
N TYR A 64 1.81 2.15 -7.63
CA TYR A 64 1.76 2.44 -9.07
C TYR A 64 2.45 1.35 -9.89
N VAL A 65 3.67 0.97 -9.52
CA VAL A 65 4.38 -0.13 -10.20
C VAL A 65 3.58 -1.44 -10.13
N THR A 66 2.98 -1.72 -8.98
CA THR A 66 2.13 -2.91 -8.82
C THR A 66 0.90 -2.85 -9.72
N ALA A 67 0.18 -1.71 -9.76
CA ALA A 67 -0.97 -1.50 -10.62
C ALA A 67 -0.62 -1.67 -12.11
N GLN A 68 0.50 -1.12 -12.54
CA GLN A 68 1.02 -1.25 -13.91
C GLN A 68 1.25 -2.70 -14.33
N LYS A 69 1.77 -3.56 -13.44
CA LYS A 69 1.96 -5.01 -13.72
C LYS A 69 0.64 -5.72 -14.09
N TYR A 70 -0.48 -5.20 -13.61
CA TYR A 70 -1.83 -5.73 -13.88
C TYR A 70 -2.60 -4.93 -14.95
N GLY A 71 -1.95 -3.98 -15.62
CA GLY A 71 -2.60 -3.14 -16.62
C GLY A 71 -3.60 -2.14 -16.04
N ILE A 72 -3.53 -1.85 -14.73
CA ILE A 72 -4.44 -0.93 -14.04
C ILE A 72 -3.88 0.49 -14.15
N LYS A 73 -4.67 1.43 -14.63
CA LYS A 73 -4.29 2.84 -14.75
C LYS A 73 -4.49 3.55 -13.41
N LEU A 74 -3.39 3.83 -12.69
CA LEU A 74 -3.44 4.61 -11.46
C LEU A 74 -3.15 6.08 -11.77
N GLN A 75 -4.07 6.96 -11.36
CA GLN A 75 -3.96 8.42 -11.45
C GLN A 75 -3.96 9.03 -10.04
N THR A 76 -3.23 10.14 -9.87
CA THR A 76 -3.14 10.80 -8.58
C THR A 76 -3.35 12.30 -8.71
N LYS A 77 -3.99 12.90 -7.69
CA LYS A 77 -4.03 14.35 -7.46
C LYS A 77 -3.77 14.60 -5.99
N LEU A 78 -2.55 15.03 -5.68
CA LEU A 78 -2.02 15.12 -4.33
C LEU A 78 -1.76 16.59 -3.99
N ASP A 79 -2.56 17.16 -3.08
CA ASP A 79 -2.43 18.52 -2.55
C ASP A 79 -2.15 18.42 -1.05
N ILE A 80 -0.92 18.03 -0.72
CA ILE A 80 -0.44 17.79 0.64
C ILE A 80 0.93 18.46 0.84
N PRO A 81 1.22 18.99 2.05
CA PRO A 81 2.53 19.53 2.35
C PRO A 81 3.59 18.43 2.51
N TYR A 82 4.86 18.83 2.44
CA TYR A 82 6.00 17.92 2.66
C TYR A 82 6.02 17.31 4.07
N ASP A 83 5.40 17.98 5.05
CA ASP A 83 5.32 17.53 6.44
C ASP A 83 3.85 17.51 6.87
N LEU A 84 3.36 16.32 7.20
CA LEU A 84 2.01 16.08 7.69
C LEU A 84 2.07 15.77 9.18
N PRO A 85 1.15 16.30 10.01
CA PRO A 85 1.13 16.06 11.45
C PRO A 85 0.54 14.69 11.81
N PHE A 86 0.77 13.66 10.98
CA PHE A 86 0.27 12.30 11.17
C PHE A 86 1.44 11.30 11.18
N ASP A 87 1.27 10.21 11.92
CA ASP A 87 2.27 9.15 11.97
C ASP A 87 2.37 8.44 10.62
N ASN A 88 3.60 8.25 10.12
CA ASN A 88 3.85 7.58 8.86
C ASN A 88 3.39 6.12 8.85
N ALA A 89 3.41 5.43 10.01
CA ALA A 89 2.94 4.06 10.10
C ALA A 89 1.43 3.97 9.95
N ASP A 90 0.68 4.92 10.52
CA ASP A 90 -0.77 5.01 10.35
C ASP A 90 -1.14 5.33 8.90
N LEU A 91 -0.45 6.28 8.28
CA LEU A 91 -0.63 6.60 6.85
C LEU A 91 -0.32 5.39 5.96
N CYS A 92 0.72 4.62 6.31
CA CYS A 92 1.06 3.39 5.59
C CYS A 92 -0.07 2.36 5.65
N VAL A 93 -0.63 2.16 6.83
CA VAL A 93 -1.72 1.19 7.03
C VAL A 93 -2.96 1.63 6.25
N ILE A 94 -3.36 2.90 6.37
CA ILE A 94 -4.58 3.41 5.73
C ILE A 94 -4.43 3.41 4.20
N LEU A 95 -3.42 4.09 3.69
CA LEU A 95 -3.19 4.24 2.25
C LEU A 95 -2.81 2.92 1.58
N GLY A 96 -1.93 2.16 2.23
CA GLY A 96 -1.50 0.87 1.74
C GLY A 96 -2.66 -0.10 1.58
N ASN A 97 -3.48 -0.26 2.62
CA ASN A 97 -4.66 -1.13 2.58
C ASN A 97 -5.70 -0.65 1.56
N ALA A 98 -5.93 0.67 1.47
CA ALA A 98 -6.89 1.21 0.51
C ALA A 98 -6.45 0.94 -0.93
N LEU A 99 -5.18 1.20 -1.27
CA LEU A 99 -4.64 0.94 -2.60
C LEU A 99 -4.54 -0.55 -2.92
N ASP A 100 -4.18 -1.41 -1.95
CA ASP A 100 -4.18 -2.86 -2.16
C ASP A 100 -5.58 -3.39 -2.45
N ASN A 101 -6.59 -2.93 -1.70
CA ASN A 101 -7.97 -3.31 -1.97
C ASN A 101 -8.44 -2.86 -3.36
N ALA A 102 -8.07 -1.64 -3.79
CA ALA A 102 -8.40 -1.14 -5.11
C ALA A 102 -7.73 -1.94 -6.24
N ILE A 103 -6.45 -2.29 -6.08
CA ILE A 103 -5.70 -3.13 -7.03
C ILE A 103 -6.35 -4.53 -7.11
N GLU A 104 -6.63 -5.16 -5.97
CA GLU A 104 -7.25 -6.47 -5.92
C GLU A 104 -8.65 -6.50 -6.54
N ALA A 105 -9.47 -5.47 -6.29
CA ALA A 105 -10.80 -5.36 -6.90
C ALA A 105 -10.73 -5.35 -8.43
N ASN A 106 -9.73 -4.69 -8.99
CA ASN A 106 -9.49 -4.63 -10.44
C ASN A 106 -8.93 -5.94 -11.01
N GLN A 107 -8.11 -6.68 -10.24
CA GLN A 107 -7.57 -7.98 -10.68
C GLN A 107 -8.66 -9.04 -10.88
N VAL A 108 -9.71 -9.01 -10.05
CA VAL A 108 -10.82 -9.97 -10.12
C VAL A 108 -11.80 -9.63 -11.24
N SER A 109 -11.92 -8.35 -11.56
CA SER A 109 -12.98 -7.86 -12.48
C SER A 109 -12.70 -8.15 -13.95
N GLY A 110 -11.44 -8.26 -14.39
CA GLY A 110 -11.09 -8.45 -15.80
C GLY A 110 -11.58 -7.34 -16.71
N ILE A 111 -11.75 -6.11 -16.20
CA ILE A 111 -12.24 -4.95 -16.93
C ILE A 111 -11.13 -4.43 -17.85
N GLU A 112 -11.43 -4.21 -19.14
CA GLU A 112 -10.43 -3.74 -20.11
C GLU A 112 -9.87 -2.34 -19.78
N ASP A 113 -10.66 -1.46 -19.14
CA ASP A 113 -10.26 -0.09 -18.75
C ASP A 113 -10.17 0.05 -17.22
N ALA A 114 -9.46 -0.86 -16.57
CA ALA A 114 -9.28 -0.85 -15.13
C ALA A 114 -8.54 0.42 -14.66
N TYR A 115 -9.11 1.16 -13.72
CA TYR A 115 -8.50 2.37 -13.17
C TYR A 115 -8.62 2.48 -11.65
N ILE A 116 -7.71 3.29 -11.09
CA ILE A 116 -7.72 3.78 -9.71
C ILE A 116 -7.45 5.28 -9.76
N ASP A 117 -8.29 6.10 -9.14
CA ASP A 117 -8.12 7.56 -8.99
C ASP A 117 -7.96 7.89 -7.51
N LEU A 118 -6.76 8.34 -7.13
CA LEU A 118 -6.42 8.72 -5.77
C LEU A 118 -6.30 10.24 -5.66
N LYS A 119 -7.13 10.84 -4.81
CA LYS A 119 -7.03 12.26 -4.47
C LYS A 119 -6.74 12.43 -3.00
N MET A 120 -5.77 13.28 -2.68
CA MET A 120 -5.45 13.64 -1.30
C MET A 120 -5.41 15.15 -1.16
N LYS A 121 -5.98 15.67 -0.08
CA LYS A 121 -5.92 17.09 0.25
C LYS A 121 -5.75 17.24 1.76
N TYR A 122 -4.79 18.08 2.14
CA TYR A 122 -4.63 18.52 3.52
C TYR A 122 -5.12 19.96 3.66
N ASP A 123 -6.10 20.19 4.55
CA ASP A 123 -6.68 21.51 4.79
C ASP A 123 -7.22 21.59 6.22
N GLY A 124 -6.91 22.70 6.91
CA GLY A 124 -7.44 23.01 8.23
C GLY A 124 -7.15 21.93 9.30
N GLY A 125 -6.01 21.23 9.21
CA GLY A 125 -5.64 20.16 10.14
C GLY A 125 -6.20 18.78 9.78
N ASN A 126 -6.97 18.68 8.68
CA ASN A 126 -7.57 17.44 8.23
C ASN A 126 -6.93 16.94 6.96
N LEU A 127 -6.62 15.63 6.89
CA LEU A 127 -6.22 14.95 5.69
C LEU A 127 -7.44 14.22 5.10
N VAL A 128 -7.87 14.66 3.93
CA VAL A 128 -8.95 14.01 3.17
C VAL A 128 -8.33 13.12 2.11
N ILE A 129 -8.68 11.84 2.13
CA ILE A 129 -8.25 10.84 1.14
C ILE A 129 -9.50 10.36 0.41
N PHE A 130 -9.52 10.55 -0.90
CA PHE A 130 -10.57 10.03 -1.78
C PHE A 130 -9.94 9.04 -2.75
N LEU A 131 -10.48 7.82 -2.77
CA LEU A 131 -10.02 6.76 -3.65
C LEU A 131 -11.22 6.16 -4.37
N GLU A 132 -11.17 6.16 -5.70
CA GLU A 132 -12.16 5.58 -6.58
C GLU A 132 -11.48 4.54 -7.45
N ASN A 133 -12.14 3.41 -7.68
CA ASN A 133 -11.64 2.35 -8.54
C ASN A 133 -12.77 1.63 -9.28
N THR A 134 -12.44 1.04 -10.42
CA THR A 134 -13.31 0.09 -11.10
C THR A 134 -13.39 -1.23 -10.33
N PHE A 135 -14.51 -1.93 -10.41
CA PHE A 135 -14.72 -3.27 -9.84
C PHE A 135 -15.81 -4.01 -10.63
N ASP A 136 -16.02 -5.29 -10.35
CA ASP A 136 -16.98 -6.15 -11.07
C ASP A 136 -18.47 -5.85 -10.75
N GLY A 137 -18.76 -4.85 -9.94
CA GLY A 137 -20.11 -4.49 -9.50
C GLY A 137 -20.67 -5.40 -8.40
N ILE A 138 -19.95 -6.42 -7.96
CA ILE A 138 -20.42 -7.40 -6.96
C ILE A 138 -19.90 -7.04 -5.58
N VAL A 139 -20.75 -6.46 -4.74
CA VAL A 139 -20.44 -6.19 -3.33
C VAL A 139 -21.05 -7.27 -2.44
N LYS A 140 -20.21 -8.15 -1.90
CA LYS A 140 -20.64 -9.17 -0.96
C LYS A 140 -20.78 -8.58 0.44
N LYS A 141 -21.98 -8.75 1.05
CA LYS A 141 -22.25 -8.33 2.43
C LYS A 141 -22.65 -9.55 3.27
N ASP A 142 -22.34 -9.51 4.55
CA ASP A 142 -22.84 -10.48 5.52
C ASP A 142 -24.31 -10.20 5.90
N SER A 143 -24.87 -11.05 6.78
CA SER A 143 -26.25 -10.91 7.28
C SER A 143 -26.50 -9.60 8.05
N ASN A 144 -25.44 -8.92 8.49
CA ASN A 144 -25.48 -7.66 9.23
C ASN A 144 -25.18 -6.43 8.33
N GLY A 145 -25.05 -6.65 7.01
CA GLY A 145 -24.75 -5.59 6.05
C GLY A 145 -23.26 -5.19 5.98
N LYS A 146 -22.38 -5.87 6.72
CA LYS A 146 -20.93 -5.63 6.69
C LYS A 146 -20.31 -6.20 5.41
N LEU A 147 -19.39 -5.45 4.81
CA LEU A 147 -18.66 -5.87 3.61
C LEU A 147 -17.89 -7.16 3.90
N LEU A 148 -18.08 -8.17 3.05
CA LEU A 148 -17.32 -9.41 3.10
C LEU A 148 -16.10 -9.30 2.16
N THR A 149 -14.93 -9.62 2.68
CA THR A 149 -13.74 -9.77 1.83
C THR A 149 -13.88 -11.02 0.98
N GLY A 150 -13.56 -10.92 -0.32
CA GLY A 150 -13.55 -12.08 -1.23
C GLY A 150 -12.36 -13.03 -1.02
N LYS A 151 -11.48 -12.74 -0.07
CA LYS A 151 -10.24 -13.49 0.17
C LYS A 151 -10.51 -14.79 0.90
N LYS A 152 -9.82 -15.86 0.47
CA LYS A 152 -9.95 -17.21 1.05
C LYS A 152 -9.42 -17.32 2.47
N ASP A 153 -8.55 -16.40 2.89
CA ASP A 153 -7.89 -16.40 4.19
C ASP A 153 -8.56 -15.39 5.13
N LYS A 154 -9.58 -15.86 5.85
CA LYS A 154 -10.43 -15.03 6.73
C LYS A 154 -9.72 -14.52 8.00
N GLU A 155 -8.58 -15.14 8.39
CA GLU A 155 -7.89 -14.81 9.65
C GLU A 155 -6.90 -13.65 9.54
N SER A 156 -6.40 -13.33 8.34
CA SER A 156 -5.40 -12.27 8.13
C SER A 156 -5.93 -11.03 7.39
N HIS A 157 -7.17 -11.07 6.87
CA HIS A 157 -7.71 -10.05 6.00
C HIS A 157 -9.12 -9.61 6.45
N GLY A 158 -9.38 -8.37 6.40
CA GLY A 158 -10.58 -7.70 6.96
C GLY A 158 -10.19 -6.60 7.94
N ILE A 159 -8.89 -6.52 8.25
CA ILE A 159 -8.31 -5.49 9.13
C ILE A 159 -8.27 -4.14 8.40
N GLY A 160 -8.12 -4.15 7.06
CA GLY A 160 -7.96 -2.92 6.27
C GLY A 160 -9.14 -1.97 6.38
N LEU A 161 -10.37 -2.44 6.14
CA LEU A 161 -11.56 -1.59 6.25
C LEU A 161 -11.90 -1.24 7.70
N SER A 162 -11.70 -2.16 8.64
CA SER A 162 -11.90 -1.88 10.07
C SER A 162 -10.85 -0.90 10.63
N SER A 163 -9.66 -0.82 10.05
CA SER A 163 -8.63 0.16 10.43
C SER A 163 -8.98 1.58 9.94
N ILE A 164 -9.76 1.71 8.86
CA ILE A 164 -10.19 3.00 8.30
C ILE A 164 -11.40 3.55 9.08
N GLU A 165 -12.24 2.70 9.69
CA GLU A 165 -13.40 3.11 10.49
C GLU A 165 -13.04 3.66 11.89
N ILE A 166 -11.79 3.58 12.32
CA ILE A 166 -11.31 3.96 13.67
C ILE A 166 -10.68 5.37 13.69
N CYS A 167 -10.54 6.04 12.55
CA CYS A 167 -9.96 7.38 12.45
C CYS A 167 -11.00 8.49 12.50
#